data_53b7dfec9d50ed67284e21d868a77149
#
_entry.id   53b7dfec9d50ed67284e21d868a77149
#
_cell.length_a   1.000
_cell.length_b   1.000
_cell.length_c   1.000
_cell.angle_alpha   90.00
_cell.angle_beta   90.00
_cell.angle_gamma   90.00
#
_symmetry.space_group_name_H-M   'P 1'
#
loop_
_entity.id
_entity.type
_entity.pdbx_description
1 polymer ?
#
loop_
_entity_poly.entity_id
_entity_poly.type
_entity_poly.pdbx_seq_one_letter_code
_entity_poly.pdbx_strand_id
1 'polypeptide(L)' 'MPLDYSEAVSVNGIPDEYAYLSAHPCPSCGGRWKVRMQALLKDAQGHHYDRIDVICRQCNFCKAFLFDIHSFFPEGEG' A
#
# COMPACT_ATOMS: atom_id res chain seq x y z
N MET A 1 0.79 16.99 -4.20
CA MET A 1 -0.38 16.77 -3.38
C MET A 1 -0.04 15.96 -2.17
N PRO A 2 -0.53 16.34 -1.03
CA PRO A 2 -0.28 15.53 0.16
C PRO A 2 -1.03 14.20 0.05
N LEU A 3 -0.51 13.19 0.71
CA LEU A 3 -1.18 11.91 0.78
C LEU A 3 -2.44 12.03 1.62
N ASP A 4 -3.47 11.34 1.17
CA ASP A 4 -4.73 11.31 1.90
C ASP A 4 -4.78 10.03 2.71
N TYR A 5 -4.39 10.10 3.96
CA TYR A 5 -4.37 8.93 4.82
C TYR A 5 -5.75 8.36 5.09
N SER A 6 -6.79 9.17 4.87
CA SER A 6 -8.14 8.67 5.13
C SER A 6 -8.55 7.60 4.11
N GLU A 7 -7.83 7.49 3.00
CA GLU A 7 -8.15 6.48 2.00
C GLU A 7 -7.32 5.23 2.14
N ALA A 8 -6.54 5.12 3.19
CA ALA A 8 -5.72 3.94 3.41
C ALA A 8 -6.61 2.71 3.65
N VAL A 9 -6.17 1.58 3.11
CA VAL A 9 -6.88 0.33 3.25
C VAL A 9 -6.39 -0.38 4.49
N SER A 10 -7.31 -0.71 5.40
CA SER A 10 -6.92 -1.42 6.61
C SER A 10 -6.60 -2.87 6.30
N VAL A 11 -5.46 -3.33 6.77
CA VAL A 11 -5.04 -4.72 6.59
C VAL A 11 -4.56 -5.27 7.92
N ASN A 12 -4.58 -6.57 8.05
CA ASN A 12 -4.22 -7.23 9.30
C ASN A 12 -2.87 -7.94 9.25
N GLY A 13 -2.14 -7.79 8.17
CA GLY A 13 -0.82 -8.39 8.03
C GLY A 13 -0.30 -8.19 6.64
N ILE A 14 0.97 -8.55 6.43
CA ILE A 14 1.61 -8.41 5.13
C ILE A 14 0.89 -9.21 4.04
N PRO A 15 0.46 -10.47 4.29
CA PRO A 15 -0.24 -11.21 3.26
C PRO A 15 -1.51 -10.49 2.76
N ASP A 16 -2.18 -9.74 3.64
CA ASP A 16 -3.38 -9.00 3.23
C ASP A 16 -3.04 -7.90 2.24
N GLU A 17 -1.87 -7.29 2.35
CA GLU A 17 -1.46 -6.27 1.40
C GLU A 17 -1.35 -6.86 0.00
N TYR A 18 -0.69 -8.01 -0.11
CA TYR A 18 -0.51 -8.63 -1.41
C TYR A 18 -1.81 -9.20 -1.95
N ALA A 19 -2.67 -9.69 -1.06
CA ALA A 19 -3.99 -10.16 -1.48
C ALA A 19 -4.80 -9.01 -2.07
N TYR A 20 -4.69 -7.82 -1.48
CA TYR A 20 -5.39 -6.65 -1.99
C TYR A 20 -4.86 -6.28 -3.37
N LEU A 21 -3.54 -6.29 -3.55
CA LEU A 21 -2.96 -5.98 -4.85
C LEU A 21 -3.45 -6.95 -5.92
N SER A 22 -3.53 -8.23 -5.58
CA SER A 22 -4.00 -9.25 -6.52
C SER A 22 -5.47 -9.07 -6.87
N ALA A 23 -6.27 -8.63 -5.91
CA ALA A 23 -7.70 -8.44 -6.12
C ALA A 23 -8.01 -7.15 -6.89
N HIS A 24 -7.04 -6.25 -6.98
CA HIS A 24 -7.24 -4.96 -7.66
C HIS A 24 -6.14 -4.77 -8.72
N PRO A 25 -6.23 -5.52 -9.83
CA PRO A 25 -5.21 -5.43 -10.87
C PRO A 25 -5.24 -4.08 -11.58
N CYS A 26 -4.36 -3.91 -12.54
CA CYS A 26 -4.22 -2.66 -13.26
C CYS A 26 -5.56 -2.23 -13.87
N PRO A 27 -6.04 -1.03 -13.54
CA PRO A 27 -7.32 -0.56 -14.08
C PRO A 27 -7.26 -0.27 -15.58
N SER A 28 -6.06 -0.13 -16.13
CA SER A 28 -5.91 0.19 -17.53
C SER A 28 -5.98 -1.05 -18.42
N CYS A 29 -5.37 -2.16 -17.99
CA CYS A 29 -5.29 -3.34 -18.85
C CYS A 29 -5.57 -4.65 -18.12
N GLY A 30 -5.76 -4.62 -16.81
CA GLY A 30 -5.99 -5.83 -16.03
C GLY A 30 -4.74 -6.63 -15.74
N GLY A 31 -3.57 -6.07 -16.04
CA GLY A 31 -2.32 -6.77 -15.82
C GLY A 31 -1.93 -6.82 -14.34
N ARG A 32 -0.91 -7.61 -14.05
CA ARG A 32 -0.43 -7.77 -12.68
C ARG A 32 0.53 -6.65 -12.31
N TRP A 33 0.61 -6.41 -11.00
CA TRP A 33 1.49 -5.38 -10.48
C TRP A 33 2.87 -5.92 -10.18
N LYS A 34 3.86 -5.04 -10.36
CA LYS A 34 5.22 -5.28 -9.88
C LYS A 34 5.52 -4.20 -8.86
N VAL A 35 5.96 -4.58 -7.67
CA VAL A 35 6.30 -3.61 -6.63
C VAL A 35 7.61 -2.93 -6.99
N ARG A 36 7.60 -1.61 -7.00
CA ARG A 36 8.79 -0.82 -7.29
C ARG A 36 9.44 -0.30 -6.03
N MET A 37 8.63 0.13 -5.08
CA MET A 37 9.15 0.73 -3.86
C MET A 37 8.13 0.56 -2.76
N GLN A 38 8.61 0.45 -1.54
CA GLN A 38 7.76 0.35 -0.37
C GLN A 38 8.32 1.30 0.67
N ALA A 39 7.45 2.07 1.32
CA ALA A 39 7.88 3.05 2.30
C ALA A 39 6.96 2.98 3.51
N LEU A 40 7.56 3.03 4.68
CA LEU A 40 6.82 3.10 5.94
C LEU A 40 6.56 4.56 6.24
N LEU A 41 5.31 4.92 6.46
CA LEU A 41 4.91 6.31 6.71
C LEU A 41 4.23 6.40 8.08
N LYS A 42 4.19 7.62 8.60
CA LYS A 42 3.55 7.88 9.88
C LYS A 42 2.88 9.24 9.79
N ASP A 43 1.65 9.34 10.28
CA ASP A 43 0.96 10.61 10.25
C ASP A 43 1.27 11.42 11.53
N ALA A 44 0.63 12.55 11.68
CA ALA A 44 0.91 13.46 12.79
C ALA A 44 0.57 12.86 14.14
N GLN A 45 -0.33 11.88 14.19
CA GLN A 45 -0.70 11.23 15.44
C GLN A 45 0.13 9.98 15.72
N GLY A 46 1.09 9.66 14.86
CA GLY A 46 1.90 8.47 15.05
C GLY A 46 1.28 7.19 14.51
N HIS A 47 0.23 7.29 13.74
CA HIS A 47 -0.41 6.13 13.12
C HIS A 47 0.42 5.69 11.92
N HIS A 48 0.67 4.41 11.80
CA HIS A 48 1.60 3.89 10.78
C HIS A 48 0.87 3.40 9.54
N TYR A 49 1.50 3.63 8.40
CA TYR A 49 0.98 3.23 7.10
C TYR A 49 2.10 2.66 6.25
N ASP A 50 1.74 1.82 5.29
CA ASP A 50 2.69 1.25 4.35
C ASP A 50 2.28 1.72 2.96
N ARG A 51 3.17 2.41 2.27
CA ARG A 51 2.91 2.85 0.91
C ARG A 51 3.66 1.94 -0.04
N ILE A 52 2.94 1.34 -0.98
CA ILE A 52 3.54 0.45 -1.96
C ILE A 52 3.34 1.04 -3.35
N ASP A 53 4.46 1.43 -3.98
CA ASP A 53 4.42 1.94 -5.33
C ASP A 53 4.58 0.77 -6.28
N VAL A 54 3.68 0.67 -7.25
CA VAL A 54 3.66 -0.46 -8.16
C VAL A 54 3.60 0.02 -9.60
N ILE A 55 4.01 -0.86 -10.50
CA ILE A 55 3.91 -0.61 -11.93
C ILE A 55 3.29 -1.85 -12.56
N CYS A 56 2.41 -1.65 -13.53
CA CYS A 56 1.81 -2.76 -14.22
C CYS A 56 2.85 -3.46 -15.09
N ARG A 57 2.94 -4.78 -14.96
CA ARG A 57 3.91 -5.54 -15.74
C ARG A 57 3.60 -5.56 -17.22
N GLN A 58 2.37 -5.23 -17.58
CA GLN A 58 1.93 -5.34 -18.97
C GLN A 58 1.90 -3.99 -19.69
N CYS A 59 1.36 -2.95 -19.08
CA CYS A 59 1.21 -1.67 -19.75
C CYS A 59 2.01 -0.53 -19.11
N ASN A 60 2.74 -0.83 -18.03
CA ASN A 60 3.58 0.15 -17.32
C ASN A 60 2.80 1.25 -16.62
N PHE A 61 1.50 1.05 -16.39
CA PHE A 61 0.72 2.00 -15.59
C PHE A 61 1.26 2.01 -14.17
N CYS A 62 1.48 3.18 -13.61
CA CYS A 62 2.03 3.31 -12.27
C CYS A 62 0.94 3.72 -11.30
N LYS A 63 0.99 3.16 -10.08
CA LYS A 63 0.02 3.48 -9.05
C LYS A 63 0.67 3.31 -7.69
N ALA A 64 0.15 4.01 -6.70
CA ALA A 64 0.58 3.85 -5.31
C ALA A 64 -0.61 3.38 -4.49
N PHE A 65 -0.37 2.38 -3.65
CA PHE A 65 -1.38 1.90 -2.71
C PHE A 65 -0.95 2.29 -1.31
N LEU A 66 -1.91 2.70 -0.49
CA LEU A 66 -1.63 3.07 0.89
C LEU A 66 -2.40 2.13 1.81
N PHE A 67 -1.69 1.47 2.71
CA PHE A 67 -2.29 0.51 3.63
C PHE A 67 -2.14 1.00 5.07
N ASP A 68 -3.20 0.83 5.84
CA ASP A 68 -3.19 1.15 7.26
C ASP A 68 -2.71 -0.11 7.97
N ILE A 69 -1.49 -0.06 8.50
CA ILE A 69 -0.89 -1.22 9.14
C ILE A 69 -0.81 -1.08 10.65
N HIS A 70 -1.49 -0.07 11.20
CA HIS A 70 -1.35 0.24 12.62
C HIS A 70 -1.76 -0.94 13.51
N SER A 71 -2.72 -1.74 13.06
CA SER A 71 -3.21 -2.84 13.88
C SER A 71 -2.18 -3.94 14.12
N PHE A 72 -1.19 -4.08 13.23
CA PHE A 72 -0.17 -5.12 13.42
C PHE A 72 1.25 -4.57 13.46
N PHE A 73 1.43 -3.27 13.31
CA PHE A 73 2.77 -2.69 13.38
C PHE A 73 3.20 -2.68 14.84
N PRO A 74 4.42 -3.15 15.14
CA PRO A 74 4.85 -3.27 16.53
C PRO A 74 5.26 -1.92 17.10
N GLU A 75 4.30 -1.05 17.30
CA GLU A 75 4.59 0.24 17.76
C GLU A 75 5.10 0.20 19.18
N GLY A 76 5.92 1.09 19.56
CA GLY A 76 6.44 1.13 20.89
C GLY A 76 7.59 0.18 21.09
N GLU A 77 7.91 -0.56 20.11
CA GLU A 77 8.97 -1.43 20.21
C GLU A 77 10.18 -0.72 20.19
N GLY A 78 10.07 0.26 20.05
CA GLY A 78 11.23 1.09 20.08
C GLY A 78 12.11 0.23 20.26
#